data_4ca8d593d68818723c5334830adb3c3b
#
_entry.id   4ca8d593d68818723c5334830adb3c3b
#
_cell.length_a   1.000
_cell.length_b   1.000
_cell.length_c   1.000
_cell.angle_alpha   90.00
_cell.angle_beta   90.00
_cell.angle_gamma   90.00
#
_symmetry.space_group_name_H-M   'P 1'
#
loop_
_entity.id
_entity.type
_entity.pdbx_description
1 polymer ?
#
loop_
_entity_poly.entity_id
_entity_poly.type
_entity_poly.pdbx_seq_one_letter_code
_entity_poly.pdbx_strand_id
1 'polypeptide(L)'
;MPKELTNTHKPWFVYLIECQDYSIYTGITVNVEKRYAAHLSGKGARYTRIRPPLKLLAVIEFADRATAASTEYTIKQWTAKQKRAFAAQHAVI
;
A
#
# COMPACT_ATOMS: atom_id res chain seq x y z
N MET A 1 -25.93 5.01 21.17
CA MET A 1 -25.44 4.87 20.58
C MET A 1 -24.96 4.88 20.28
N PRO A 2 -24.80 4.60 20.08
CA PRO A 2 -24.11 4.62 19.42
C PRO A 2 -23.65 4.64 18.78
N LYS A 3 -23.65 4.75 18.70
CA LYS A 3 -23.13 4.90 17.92
C LYS A 3 -22.57 4.61 17.55
N GLU A 4 -22.60 4.41 17.59
CA GLU A 4 -22.09 4.21 17.08
C GLU A 4 -21.52 4.08 16.72
N LEU A 5 -21.83 4.02 16.89
CA LEU A 5 -21.25 3.99 16.51
C LEU A 5 -20.66 4.05 15.95
N THR A 6 -20.46 4.05 15.80
CA THR A 6 -20.16 4.25 15.10
C THR A 6 -19.36 4.25 14.34
N ASN A 7 -19.24 4.05 13.98
CA ASN A 7 -18.44 3.87 13.01
C ASN A 7 -17.45 4.84 12.68
N THR A 8 -16.64 5.05 13.48
CA THR A 8 -15.59 5.98 13.32
C THR A 8 -14.32 5.34 12.79
N HIS A 9 -14.33 4.02 12.70
CA HIS A 9 -13.17 3.31 12.19
C HIS A 9 -13.14 3.35 10.68
N LYS A 10 -12.04 3.87 10.14
CA LYS A 10 -11.78 3.80 8.72
C LYS A 10 -10.89 2.60 8.44
N PRO A 11 -11.14 1.87 7.36
CA PRO A 11 -10.23 0.81 6.97
C PRO A 11 -8.88 1.39 6.58
N TRP A 12 -7.85 0.57 6.72
CA TRP A 12 -6.51 0.87 6.27
C TRP A 12 -6.13 -0.11 5.17
N PHE A 13 -5.26 0.32 4.29
CA PHE A 13 -4.86 -0.49 3.14
C PHE A 13 -3.36 -0.64 3.11
N VAL A 14 -2.92 -1.87 2.79
CA VAL A 14 -1.55 -2.10 2.37
C VAL A 14 -1.56 -2.03 0.86
N TYR A 15 -0.63 -1.28 0.28
CA TYR A 15 -0.53 -1.18 -1.17
C TYR A 15 0.90 -1.46 -1.61
N LEU A 16 1.04 -2.04 -2.79
CA LEU A 16 2.33 -2.33 -3.39
C LEU A 16 2.43 -1.60 -4.73
N ILE A 17 3.53 -0.87 -4.92
CA ILE A 17 3.79 -0.12 -6.15
C ILE A 17 5.00 -0.73 -6.84
N GLU A 18 4.87 -1.06 -8.13
CA GLU A 18 6.03 -1.39 -8.94
C GLU A 18 6.63 -0.08 -9.42
N CYS A 19 7.93 0.09 -9.20
CA CYS A 19 8.64 1.28 -9.61
C CYS A 19 9.31 1.06 -10.97
N GLN A 20 9.79 2.14 -11.59
CA GLN A 20 10.36 2.06 -12.95
C GLN A 20 11.63 1.24 -13.02
N ASP A 21 12.32 1.05 -11.90
CA ASP A 21 13.47 0.17 -11.82
C ASP A 21 13.09 -1.26 -11.44
N TYR A 22 11.77 -1.57 -11.46
CA TYR A 22 11.18 -2.87 -11.13
C TYR A 22 11.29 -3.27 -9.67
N SER A 23 11.76 -2.38 -8.81
CA SER A 23 11.66 -2.59 -7.36
C SER A 23 10.21 -2.41 -6.93
N ILE A 24 9.87 -2.87 -5.73
CA ILE A 24 8.50 -2.81 -5.23
C ILE A 24 8.47 -2.07 -3.90
N TYR A 25 7.70 -0.99 -3.87
CA TYR A 25 7.47 -0.22 -2.65
C TYR A 25 6.21 -0.71 -1.97
N THR A 26 6.25 -0.85 -0.65
CA THR A 26 5.10 -1.26 0.16
C THR A 26 4.78 -0.14 1.16
N GLY A 27 3.52 0.23 1.25
CA GLY A 27 3.08 1.26 2.17
C GLY A 27 1.69 1.00 2.71
N ILE A 28 1.26 1.84 3.66
CA ILE A 28 -0.11 1.79 4.18
C ILE A 28 -0.73 3.18 4.11
N THR A 29 -2.05 3.20 3.95
CA THR A 29 -2.79 4.47 3.89
C THR A 29 -4.27 4.21 4.14
N VAL A 30 -5.01 5.26 4.47
CA VAL A 30 -6.48 5.20 4.52
C VAL A 30 -7.08 5.54 3.16
N ASN A 31 -6.32 6.13 2.25
CA ASN A 31 -6.82 6.54 0.94
C ASN A 31 -5.77 6.24 -0.12
N VAL A 32 -5.91 5.07 -0.76
CA VAL A 32 -4.94 4.59 -1.74
C VAL A 32 -4.82 5.53 -2.94
N GLU A 33 -5.94 5.99 -3.46
CA GLU A 33 -5.96 6.84 -4.64
C GLU A 33 -5.18 8.14 -4.40
N LYS A 34 -5.45 8.79 -3.28
CA LYS A 34 -4.77 10.05 -2.93
C LYS A 34 -3.28 9.82 -2.68
N ARG A 35 -2.96 8.73 -1.97
CA ARG A 35 -1.56 8.43 -1.65
C ARG A 35 -0.77 8.06 -2.89
N TYR A 36 -1.37 7.28 -3.77
CA TYR A 36 -0.72 6.92 -5.04
C TYR A 36 -0.46 8.16 -5.88
N ALA A 37 -1.43 9.08 -5.95
CA ALA A 37 -1.26 10.34 -6.66
C ALA A 37 -0.09 11.14 -6.07
N ALA A 38 0.09 11.11 -4.76
CA ALA A 38 1.21 11.78 -4.11
C ALA A 38 2.55 11.15 -4.54
N HIS A 39 2.60 9.82 -4.63
CA HIS A 39 3.80 9.14 -5.11
C HIS A 39 4.12 9.53 -6.55
N LEU A 40 3.10 9.59 -7.40
CA LEU A 40 3.28 9.96 -8.81
C LEU A 40 3.79 11.39 -8.97
N SER A 41 3.37 12.29 -8.09
CA SER A 41 3.76 13.70 -8.17
C SER A 41 5.08 14.00 -7.46
N GLY A 42 5.73 12.99 -6.92
CA GLY A 42 6.99 13.17 -6.20
C GLY A 42 6.83 13.68 -4.78
N LYS A 43 5.61 13.66 -4.24
CA LYS A 43 5.33 14.14 -2.88
C LYS A 43 5.03 13.01 -1.92
N GLY A 44 5.26 11.78 -2.34
CA GLY A 44 5.08 10.61 -1.49
C GLY A 44 6.32 10.31 -0.69
N ALA A 45 6.70 9.04 -0.62
CA ALA A 45 7.88 8.63 0.11
C ALA A 45 9.15 8.98 -0.66
N ARG A 46 10.25 9.10 0.08
CA ARG A 46 11.56 9.31 -0.55
C ARG A 46 11.89 8.21 -1.55
N TYR A 47 11.53 6.98 -1.20
CA TYR A 47 11.76 5.83 -2.07
C TYR A 47 11.18 6.05 -3.47
N THR A 48 9.93 6.47 -3.54
CA THR A 48 9.25 6.66 -4.81
C THR A 48 9.63 7.95 -5.52
N ARG A 49 10.25 8.90 -4.80
CA ARG A 49 10.84 10.08 -5.45
C ARG A 49 12.07 9.69 -6.25
N ILE A 50 12.87 8.78 -5.70
CA ILE A 50 14.10 8.31 -6.32
C ILE A 50 13.80 7.25 -7.38
N ARG A 51 12.77 6.42 -7.11
CA ARG A 51 12.36 5.32 -7.98
C ARG A 51 10.89 5.54 -8.35
N PRO A 52 10.62 6.33 -9.40
CA PRO A 52 9.25 6.72 -9.72
C PRO A 52 8.33 5.51 -9.94
N PRO A 53 7.07 5.64 -9.57
CA PRO A 53 6.11 4.55 -9.76
C PRO A 53 5.91 4.22 -11.24
N LEU A 54 5.81 2.92 -11.52
CA LEU A 54 5.40 2.42 -12.82
C LEU A 54 3.91 2.09 -12.79
N LYS A 55 3.48 1.35 -11.77
CA LYS A 55 2.06 1.03 -11.62
C LYS A 55 1.75 0.57 -10.19
N LEU A 56 0.49 0.67 -9.83
CA LEU A 56 -0.03 0.13 -8.58
C LEU A 56 -0.27 -1.36 -8.79
N LEU A 57 0.46 -2.20 -8.05
CA LEU A 57 0.40 -3.65 -8.23
C LEU A 57 -0.73 -4.30 -7.46
N ALA A 58 -0.95 -3.90 -6.21
CA ALA A 58 -1.90 -4.57 -5.35
C ALA A 58 -2.38 -3.67 -4.23
N VAL A 59 -3.60 -3.94 -3.76
CA VAL A 59 -4.20 -3.23 -2.62
C VAL A 59 -4.92 -4.25 -1.78
N ILE A 60 -4.65 -4.25 -0.47
CA ILE A 60 -5.30 -5.16 0.47
C ILE A 60 -5.90 -4.35 1.61
N GLU A 61 -7.16 -4.57 1.91
CA GLU A 61 -7.87 -3.85 2.96
C GLU A 61 -7.74 -4.55 4.31
N PHE A 62 -7.58 -3.75 5.37
CA PHE A 62 -7.56 -4.21 6.75
C PHE A 62 -8.50 -3.36 7.57
N ALA A 63 -9.01 -3.94 8.67
CA ALA A 63 -9.99 -3.25 9.51
C ALA A 63 -9.39 -2.05 10.25
N ASP A 64 -8.08 -2.08 10.55
CA ASP A 64 -7.44 -1.04 11.33
C ASP A 64 -5.98 -0.84 10.93
N ARG A 65 -5.39 0.23 11.47
CA ARG A 65 -4.01 0.58 11.14
C ARG A 65 -3.01 -0.44 11.69
N ALA A 66 -3.26 -0.98 12.88
CA ALA A 66 -2.31 -1.89 13.51
C ALA A 66 -2.10 -3.14 12.66
N THR A 67 -3.19 -3.73 12.15
CA THR A 67 -3.12 -4.92 11.31
C THR A 67 -2.44 -4.61 9.99
N ALA A 68 -2.77 -3.47 9.39
CA ALA A 68 -2.14 -3.05 8.13
C ALA A 68 -0.63 -2.84 8.34
N ALA A 69 -0.25 -2.17 9.42
CA ALA A 69 1.17 -1.89 9.70
C ALA A 69 1.95 -3.17 9.96
N SER A 70 1.35 -4.13 10.66
CA SER A 70 1.98 -5.42 10.92
C SER A 70 2.22 -6.16 9.60
N THR A 71 1.23 -6.15 8.71
CA THR A 71 1.35 -6.80 7.41
C THR A 71 2.39 -6.08 6.54
N GLU A 72 2.39 -4.76 6.56
CA GLU A 72 3.39 -3.98 5.84
C GLU A 72 4.81 -4.36 6.28
N TYR A 73 5.01 -4.46 7.58
CA TYR A 73 6.32 -4.82 8.13
C TYR A 73 6.78 -6.17 7.60
N THR A 74 5.89 -7.15 7.60
CA THR A 74 6.19 -8.48 7.10
C THR A 74 6.55 -8.45 5.61
N ILE A 75 5.73 -7.77 4.81
CA ILE A 75 5.92 -7.73 3.36
C ILE A 75 7.22 -7.01 2.99
N LYS A 76 7.59 -5.99 3.74
CA LYS A 76 8.83 -5.24 3.46
C LYS A 76 10.07 -6.10 3.55
N GLN A 77 9.99 -7.23 4.24
CA GLN A 77 11.13 -8.13 4.40
C GLN A 77 11.21 -9.20 3.31
N TRP A 78 10.21 -9.25 2.45
CA TRP A 78 10.17 -10.22 1.36
C TRP A 78 11.05 -9.78 0.20
N THR A 79 11.46 -10.76 -0.60
CA THR A 79 12.14 -10.48 -1.86
C THR A 79 11.13 -9.91 -2.87
N ALA A 80 11.63 -9.30 -3.93
CA ALA A 80 10.76 -8.78 -4.98
C ALA A 80 9.91 -9.92 -5.59
N LYS A 81 10.50 -11.11 -5.73
CA LYS A 81 9.79 -12.26 -6.27
C LYS A 81 8.61 -12.64 -5.38
N GLN A 82 8.83 -12.67 -4.07
CA GLN A 82 7.76 -12.99 -3.11
C GLN A 82 6.65 -11.93 -3.14
N LYS A 83 7.05 -10.66 -3.23
CA LYS A 83 6.08 -9.56 -3.31
C LYS A 83 5.23 -9.68 -4.58
N ARG A 84 5.84 -10.06 -5.70
CA ARG A 84 5.11 -10.20 -6.96
C ARG A 84 4.14 -11.38 -6.92
N ALA A 85 4.54 -12.49 -6.30
CA ALA A 85 3.65 -13.63 -6.15
C ALA A 85 2.45 -13.28 -5.29
N PHE A 86 2.68 -12.54 -4.19
CA PHE A 86 1.60 -12.08 -3.33
C PHE A 86 0.69 -11.09 -4.08
N ALA A 87 1.28 -10.16 -4.80
CA ALA A 87 0.52 -9.15 -5.54
C ALA A 87 -0.36 -9.78 -6.62
N ALA A 88 0.08 -10.87 -7.21
CA ALA A 88 -0.72 -11.56 -8.23
C ALA A 88 -2.06 -12.05 -7.68
N GLN A 89 -2.12 -12.33 -6.38
CA GLN A 89 -3.36 -12.77 -5.72
C GLN A 89 -4.24 -11.60 -5.28
N HIS A 90 -3.71 -10.39 -5.32
CA HIS A 90 -4.40 -9.18 -4.85
C HIS A 90 -4.33 -8.06 -5.88
N ALA A 91 -4.21 -8.43 -7.15
CA ALA A 91 -3.97 -7.48 -8.21
C ALA A 91 -5.10 -6.45 -8.33
N VAL A 92 -4.71 -5.23 -8.64
CA VAL A 92 -5.63 -4.14 -8.97
C VAL A 92 -5.95 -4.27 -10.47
N ILE A 93 -7.23 -4.22 -10.77
CA ILE A 93 -7.69 -4.36 -12.15
C ILE A 93 -8.13 -3.02 -12.70
#